data_1af97723bfdf2767b55c9b8ca1e312a1
#
_entry.id   1af97723bfdf2767b55c9b8ca1e312a1
#
_cell.length_a   1.000
_cell.length_b   1.000
_cell.length_c   1.000
_cell.angle_alpha   90.00
_cell.angle_beta   90.00
_cell.angle_gamma   90.00
#
_symmetry.space_group_name_H-M   'P 1'
#
loop_
_entity.id
_entity.type
_entity.pdbx_description
1 polymer ?
#
loop_
_entity_poly.entity_id
_entity_poly.type
_entity_poly.pdbx_seq_one_letter_code
_entity_poly.pdbx_strand_id
1 'polypeptide(L)'
;MPKRINKAIELLEDDQPIYYTGLHTFSRDYLTYDQGKKDASIWADYINIGMEHGAFDMTGLESYMDGLVDGGPTSSGHITPTVIIELPVQGESAEVIRYNAWQVRQILARGVHGILLCEASSAEAVSAFVESCRYKINDLGVGYGLKDGTRGVG
;
A
#
# COMPACT_ATOMS: atom_id res chain seq x y z
N MET A 1 23.85 -4.40 7.93
CA MET A 1 23.02 -3.26 7.47
C MET A 1 21.62 -3.43 8.01
N PRO A 2 20.88 -2.36 8.32
CA PRO A 2 19.49 -2.50 8.71
C PRO A 2 18.70 -3.14 7.57
N LYS A 3 17.83 -4.09 7.89
CA LYS A 3 16.99 -4.77 6.93
C LYS A 3 15.86 -3.84 6.47
N ARG A 4 15.50 -3.87 5.19
CA ARG A 4 14.30 -3.18 4.69
C ARG A 4 13.07 -3.76 5.38
N ILE A 5 12.13 -2.91 5.76
CA ILE A 5 10.84 -3.34 6.33
C ILE A 5 9.95 -4.03 5.29
N ASN A 6 10.17 -3.73 4.03
CA ASN A 6 9.36 -4.14 2.89
C ASN A 6 10.19 -5.02 1.95
N LYS A 7 9.83 -6.32 1.86
CA LYS A 7 10.52 -7.30 1.01
C LYS A 7 10.49 -6.92 -0.48
N ALA A 8 9.38 -6.37 -0.97
CA ALA A 8 9.28 -6.02 -2.38
C ALA A 8 10.28 -4.93 -2.77
N ILE A 9 10.49 -3.91 -1.91
CA ILE A 9 11.53 -2.89 -2.15
C ILE A 9 12.92 -3.52 -2.12
N GLU A 10 13.21 -4.41 -1.17
CA GLU A 10 14.50 -5.10 -1.07
C GLU A 10 14.82 -5.85 -2.37
N LEU A 11 13.86 -6.62 -2.91
CA LEU A 11 14.02 -7.35 -4.15
C LEU A 11 14.20 -6.43 -5.37
N LEU A 12 13.42 -5.34 -5.46
CA LEU A 12 13.54 -4.37 -6.56
C LEU A 12 14.88 -3.62 -6.52
N GLU A 13 15.42 -3.33 -5.35
CA GLU A 13 16.76 -2.74 -5.20
C GLU A 13 17.87 -3.71 -5.65
N ASP A 14 17.63 -5.01 -5.54
CA ASP A 14 18.51 -6.07 -5.99
C ASP A 14 18.27 -6.51 -7.45
N ASP A 15 17.49 -5.71 -8.21
CA ASP A 15 17.09 -5.98 -9.61
C ASP A 15 16.40 -7.36 -9.79
N GLN A 16 15.61 -7.75 -8.79
CA GLN A 16 14.86 -9.01 -8.80
C GLN A 16 13.38 -8.76 -9.11
N PRO A 17 12.72 -9.69 -9.83
CA PRO A 17 11.28 -9.63 -10.01
C PRO A 17 10.56 -9.84 -8.68
N ILE A 18 9.37 -9.24 -8.54
CA ILE A 18 8.48 -9.47 -7.41
C ILE A 18 7.23 -10.23 -7.88
N TYR A 19 6.82 -11.23 -7.12
CA TYR A 19 5.63 -12.03 -7.39
C TYR A 19 4.56 -11.74 -6.36
N TYR A 20 3.33 -11.63 -6.83
CA TYR A 20 2.21 -11.36 -5.93
C TYR A 20 1.16 -12.47 -5.94
N THR A 21 0.45 -12.55 -4.85
CA THR A 21 -0.86 -13.15 -4.81
C THR A 21 -1.87 -12.03 -4.62
N GLY A 22 -2.95 -12.06 -5.37
CA GLY A 22 -3.87 -10.95 -5.37
C GLY A 22 -5.30 -11.41 -5.30
N LEU A 23 -6.05 -10.57 -4.68
CA LEU A 23 -7.46 -10.72 -4.50
C LEU A 23 -8.09 -9.41 -4.98
N HIS A 24 -8.42 -9.35 -6.26
CA HIS A 24 -9.01 -8.16 -6.88
C HIS A 24 -10.49 -8.00 -6.53
N THR A 25 -11.16 -9.10 -6.18
CA THR A 25 -12.56 -9.07 -5.76
C THR A 25 -12.74 -9.95 -4.54
N PHE A 26 -13.13 -9.34 -3.43
CA PHE A 26 -13.28 -10.06 -2.18
C PHE A 26 -14.72 -10.36 -1.81
N SER A 27 -14.91 -11.54 -1.24
CA SER A 27 -15.98 -11.69 -0.28
C SER A 27 -15.72 -10.74 0.90
N ARG A 28 -16.76 -10.14 1.46
CA ARG A 28 -16.69 -9.23 2.61
C ARG A 28 -15.96 -9.82 3.83
N ASP A 29 -15.78 -11.14 3.84
CA ASP A 29 -15.28 -11.91 4.97
C ASP A 29 -13.77 -12.23 4.87
N TYR A 30 -13.05 -11.68 3.89
CA TYR A 30 -11.64 -12.03 3.70
C TYR A 30 -10.70 -11.25 4.62
N LEU A 31 -10.93 -9.95 4.80
CA LEU A 31 -10.08 -9.10 5.63
C LEU A 31 -10.38 -9.35 7.12
N THR A 32 -9.92 -10.48 7.63
CA THR A 32 -10.07 -10.88 9.02
C THR A 32 -8.72 -11.13 9.68
N TYR A 33 -8.65 -11.04 10.98
CA TYR A 33 -7.47 -11.38 11.76
C TYR A 33 -6.98 -12.80 11.49
N ASP A 34 -7.88 -13.78 11.49
CA ASP A 34 -7.53 -15.18 11.27
C ASP A 34 -6.98 -15.43 9.87
N GLN A 35 -7.49 -14.74 8.86
CA GLN A 35 -6.95 -14.82 7.51
C GLN A 35 -5.57 -14.17 7.43
N GLY A 36 -5.38 -13.00 8.02
CA GLY A 36 -4.06 -12.35 8.11
C GLY A 36 -3.01 -13.27 8.76
N LYS A 37 -3.38 -13.92 9.86
CA LYS A 37 -2.49 -14.86 10.55
C LYS A 37 -2.09 -16.06 9.67
N LYS A 38 -2.98 -16.57 8.84
CA LYS A 38 -2.66 -17.62 7.86
C LYS A 38 -1.75 -17.10 6.74
N ASP A 39 -2.03 -15.90 6.25
CA ASP A 39 -1.31 -15.31 5.12
C ASP A 39 0.08 -14.79 5.49
N ALA A 40 0.40 -14.68 6.77
CA ALA A 40 1.74 -14.30 7.24
C ALA A 40 2.86 -15.20 6.72
N SER A 41 2.56 -16.46 6.39
CA SER A 41 3.50 -17.44 5.82
C SER A 41 3.36 -17.64 4.31
N ILE A 42 2.70 -16.72 3.61
CA ILE A 42 2.44 -16.85 2.18
C ILE A 42 3.74 -16.87 1.37
N TRP A 43 3.73 -17.58 0.25
CA TRP A 43 4.89 -17.73 -0.63
C TRP A 43 5.22 -16.45 -1.41
N ALA A 44 4.22 -15.62 -1.70
CA ALA A 44 4.35 -14.44 -2.54
C ALA A 44 5.21 -13.34 -1.87
N ASP A 45 5.82 -12.50 -2.70
CA ASP A 45 6.63 -11.38 -2.24
C ASP A 45 5.77 -10.22 -1.74
N TYR A 46 4.55 -10.10 -2.28
CA TYR A 46 3.54 -9.19 -1.74
C TYR A 46 2.12 -9.70 -1.93
N ILE A 47 1.24 -9.20 -1.08
CA ILE A 47 -0.20 -9.42 -1.11
C ILE A 47 -0.83 -8.16 -1.70
N ASN A 48 -1.57 -8.32 -2.80
CA ASN A 48 -2.32 -7.24 -3.42
C ASN A 48 -3.79 -7.31 -2.97
N ILE A 49 -4.30 -6.22 -2.41
CA ILE A 49 -5.69 -6.13 -1.92
C ILE A 49 -6.44 -5.09 -2.76
N GLY A 50 -7.40 -5.56 -3.56
CA GLY A 50 -8.19 -4.72 -4.45
C GLY A 50 -9.35 -4.04 -3.73
N MET A 51 -9.22 -2.74 -3.46
CA MET A 51 -10.33 -1.91 -2.98
C MET A 51 -10.98 -1.09 -4.11
N GLU A 52 -10.44 -1.16 -5.31
CA GLU A 52 -11.05 -0.56 -6.50
C GLU A 52 -12.38 -1.26 -6.85
N HIS A 53 -12.38 -2.60 -6.83
CA HIS A 53 -13.55 -3.42 -7.14
C HIS A 53 -14.16 -4.09 -5.91
N GLY A 54 -13.50 -4.00 -4.78
CA GLY A 54 -13.91 -4.57 -3.50
C GLY A 54 -14.50 -3.53 -2.54
N ALA A 55 -14.70 -3.95 -1.29
CA ALA A 55 -15.14 -3.04 -0.25
C ALA A 55 -13.98 -2.15 0.24
N PHE A 56 -14.25 -0.88 0.47
CA PHE A 56 -13.35 0.02 1.20
C PHE A 56 -13.50 -0.25 2.71
N ASP A 57 -12.95 -1.38 3.17
CA ASP A 57 -13.09 -1.86 4.55
C ASP A 57 -11.82 -1.59 5.37
N MET A 58 -11.79 -0.45 6.02
CA MET A 58 -10.66 -0.05 6.86
C MET A 58 -10.58 -0.81 8.18
N THR A 59 -11.69 -1.27 8.71
CA THR A 59 -11.72 -2.07 9.95
C THR A 59 -11.22 -3.48 9.69
N GLY A 60 -11.69 -4.10 8.60
CA GLY A 60 -11.18 -5.40 8.18
C GLY A 60 -9.70 -5.34 7.83
N LEU A 61 -9.24 -4.29 7.12
CA LEU A 61 -7.83 -4.11 6.81
C LEU A 61 -6.96 -4.03 8.08
N GLU A 62 -7.35 -3.26 9.09
CA GLU A 62 -6.65 -3.16 10.36
C GLU A 62 -6.55 -4.53 11.04
N SER A 63 -7.67 -5.24 11.15
CA SER A 63 -7.74 -6.58 11.73
C SER A 63 -6.85 -7.58 10.97
N TYR A 64 -6.84 -7.52 9.65
CA TYR A 64 -6.02 -8.36 8.79
C TYR A 64 -4.51 -8.08 8.99
N MET A 65 -4.12 -6.81 9.04
CA MET A 65 -2.73 -6.39 9.30
C MET A 65 -2.24 -6.85 10.68
N ASP A 66 -3.07 -6.75 11.72
CA ASP A 66 -2.77 -7.29 13.05
C ASP A 66 -2.55 -8.81 13.00
N GLY A 67 -3.39 -9.53 12.25
CA GLY A 67 -3.22 -10.96 12.02
C GLY A 67 -1.90 -11.30 11.31
N LEU A 68 -1.49 -10.52 10.31
CA LEU A 68 -0.20 -10.69 9.63
C LEU A 68 0.98 -10.53 10.60
N VAL A 69 0.93 -9.53 11.50
CA VAL A 69 1.96 -9.30 12.51
C VAL A 69 2.05 -10.49 13.48
N ASP A 70 0.93 -10.94 13.99
CA ASP A 70 0.88 -12.04 14.96
C ASP A 70 1.21 -13.41 14.36
N GLY A 71 1.02 -13.57 13.06
CA GLY A 71 1.39 -14.79 12.32
C GLY A 71 2.83 -14.82 11.84
N GLY A 72 3.53 -13.67 11.88
CA GLY A 72 4.93 -13.56 11.45
C GLY A 72 5.97 -14.00 12.49
N PRO A 73 7.25 -13.82 12.20
CA PRO A 73 7.83 -13.23 11.00
C PRO A 73 7.75 -14.15 9.77
N THR A 74 7.89 -13.56 8.58
CA THR A 74 7.98 -14.32 7.32
C THR A 74 9.23 -15.18 7.23
N SER A 75 9.27 -16.14 6.31
CA SER A 75 10.46 -16.96 6.05
C SER A 75 11.69 -16.14 5.65
N SER A 76 11.50 -14.97 5.06
CA SER A 76 12.57 -14.01 4.74
C SER A 76 12.95 -13.13 5.94
N GLY A 77 12.29 -13.28 7.10
CA GLY A 77 12.58 -12.57 8.34
C GLY A 77 12.05 -11.12 8.37
N HIS A 78 11.11 -10.75 7.51
CA HIS A 78 10.33 -9.52 7.63
C HIS A 78 9.19 -9.71 8.64
N ILE A 79 8.74 -8.65 9.27
CA ILE A 79 7.66 -8.71 10.28
C ILE A 79 6.38 -9.26 9.65
N THR A 80 6.03 -8.77 8.46
CA THR A 80 4.89 -9.23 7.68
C THR A 80 5.27 -9.39 6.21
N PRO A 81 4.47 -10.11 5.39
CA PRO A 81 4.52 -9.94 3.95
C PRO A 81 4.30 -8.48 3.56
N THR A 82 4.81 -8.07 2.41
CA THR A 82 4.47 -6.75 1.85
C THR A 82 2.99 -6.72 1.49
N VAL A 83 2.27 -5.68 1.87
CA VAL A 83 0.85 -5.47 1.52
C VAL A 83 0.73 -4.21 0.68
N ILE A 84 0.08 -4.34 -0.49
CA ILE A 84 -0.21 -3.24 -1.43
C ILE A 84 -1.71 -3.20 -1.64
N ILE A 85 -2.29 -2.00 -1.55
CA ILE A 85 -3.73 -1.77 -1.72
C ILE A 85 -3.99 -1.10 -3.06
N GLU A 86 -4.89 -1.65 -3.86
CA GLU A 86 -5.44 -0.96 -5.03
C GLU A 86 -6.42 0.12 -4.55
N LEU A 87 -6.12 1.36 -4.93
CA LEU A 87 -6.87 2.52 -4.46
C LEU A 87 -8.23 2.60 -5.19
N PRO A 88 -9.35 2.86 -4.48
CA PRO A 88 -10.66 3.03 -5.12
C PRO A 88 -10.72 4.19 -6.09
N VAL A 89 -10.01 5.29 -5.80
CA VAL A 89 -9.96 6.44 -6.70
C VAL A 89 -9.02 6.18 -7.87
N GLN A 90 -9.50 6.46 -9.06
CA GLN A 90 -8.73 6.36 -10.30
C GLN A 90 -7.86 7.59 -10.54
N GLY A 91 -6.75 7.41 -11.26
CA GLY A 91 -5.77 8.46 -11.55
C GLY A 91 -6.18 9.38 -12.71
N GLU A 92 -7.43 9.81 -12.79
CA GLU A 92 -7.94 10.62 -13.89
C GLU A 92 -7.28 12.01 -13.96
N SER A 93 -7.15 12.69 -12.82
CA SER A 93 -6.52 14.01 -12.73
C SER A 93 -5.95 14.28 -11.35
N ALA A 94 -5.05 15.28 -11.28
CA ALA A 94 -4.49 15.74 -10.01
C ALA A 94 -5.57 16.27 -9.05
N GLU A 95 -6.64 16.86 -9.56
CA GLU A 95 -7.74 17.36 -8.75
C GLU A 95 -8.51 16.22 -8.10
N VAL A 96 -8.86 15.19 -8.87
CA VAL A 96 -9.54 13.97 -8.37
C VAL A 96 -8.69 13.31 -7.28
N ILE A 97 -7.38 13.17 -7.48
CA ILE A 97 -6.48 12.60 -6.48
C ILE A 97 -6.44 13.44 -5.21
N ARG A 98 -6.27 14.76 -5.30
CA ARG A 98 -6.22 15.65 -4.14
C ARG A 98 -7.53 15.63 -3.34
N TYR A 99 -8.67 15.62 -4.01
CA TYR A 99 -9.97 15.52 -3.35
C TYR A 99 -10.12 14.23 -2.56
N ASN A 100 -9.59 13.13 -3.09
CA ASN A 100 -9.65 11.79 -2.50
C ASN A 100 -8.42 11.41 -1.65
N ALA A 101 -7.49 12.30 -1.39
CA ALA A 101 -6.26 12.02 -0.64
C ALA A 101 -6.50 11.49 0.79
N TRP A 102 -7.69 11.67 1.34
CA TRP A 102 -8.10 11.09 2.61
C TRP A 102 -8.10 9.55 2.57
N GLN A 103 -8.43 8.93 1.43
CA GLN A 103 -8.36 7.47 1.24
C GLN A 103 -6.92 6.97 1.41
N VAL A 104 -5.96 7.64 0.76
CA VAL A 104 -4.53 7.35 0.88
C VAL A 104 -4.10 7.39 2.35
N ARG A 105 -4.49 8.45 3.08
CA ARG A 105 -4.16 8.59 4.51
C ARG A 105 -4.75 7.49 5.37
N GLN A 106 -6.02 7.12 5.14
CA GLN A 106 -6.69 6.05 5.88
C GLN A 106 -6.03 4.69 5.63
N ILE A 107 -5.73 4.36 4.39
CA ILE A 107 -5.07 3.11 4.01
C ILE A 107 -3.67 3.03 4.64
N LEU A 108 -2.84 4.05 4.45
CA LEU A 108 -1.46 4.04 4.96
C LEU A 108 -1.40 4.06 6.50
N ALA A 109 -2.43 4.58 7.17
CA ALA A 109 -2.53 4.56 8.63
C ALA A 109 -2.73 3.13 9.20
N ARG A 110 -3.14 2.17 8.38
CA ARG A 110 -3.31 0.75 8.76
C ARG A 110 -2.02 -0.07 8.66
N GLY A 111 -0.89 0.57 8.34
CA GLY A 111 0.42 -0.10 8.32
C GLY A 111 0.73 -0.84 7.03
N VAL A 112 -0.03 -0.65 5.96
CA VAL A 112 0.29 -1.21 4.65
C VAL A 112 1.57 -0.60 4.06
N HIS A 113 2.19 -1.30 3.14
CA HIS A 113 3.53 -0.99 2.63
C HIS A 113 3.51 -0.21 1.32
N GLY A 114 2.40 -0.28 0.59
CA GLY A 114 2.26 0.39 -0.70
C GLY A 114 0.80 0.60 -1.09
N ILE A 115 0.63 1.47 -2.07
CA ILE A 115 -0.65 1.73 -2.71
C ILE A 115 -0.43 1.69 -4.22
N LEU A 116 -1.36 1.07 -4.94
CA LEU A 116 -1.41 1.07 -6.39
C LEU A 116 -2.49 2.07 -6.83
N LEU A 117 -2.10 3.03 -7.66
CA LEU A 117 -3.01 3.95 -8.31
C LEU A 117 -3.48 3.33 -9.62
N CYS A 118 -4.76 2.98 -9.71
CA CYS A 118 -5.37 2.45 -10.90
C CYS A 118 -5.62 3.55 -11.94
N GLU A 119 -5.58 3.19 -13.22
CA GLU A 119 -5.93 4.03 -14.36
C GLU A 119 -5.30 5.45 -14.35
N ALA A 120 -4.01 5.53 -14.02
CA ALA A 120 -3.30 6.79 -14.05
C ALA A 120 -3.19 7.35 -15.48
N SER A 121 -3.91 8.42 -15.77
CA SER A 121 -4.04 8.99 -17.12
C SER A 121 -3.17 10.22 -17.37
N SER A 122 -2.53 10.80 -16.34
CA SER A 122 -1.66 11.98 -16.49
C SER A 122 -0.50 11.97 -15.48
N ALA A 123 0.61 12.60 -15.86
CA ALA A 123 1.77 12.78 -14.99
C ALA A 123 1.43 13.62 -13.74
N GLU A 124 0.52 14.58 -13.89
CA GLU A 124 0.05 15.44 -12.81
C GLU A 124 -0.76 14.64 -11.78
N ALA A 125 -1.57 13.66 -12.22
CA ALA A 125 -2.29 12.75 -11.32
C ALA A 125 -1.30 11.89 -10.53
N VAL A 126 -0.29 11.33 -11.18
CA VAL A 126 0.77 10.55 -10.52
C VAL A 126 1.53 11.41 -9.51
N SER A 127 1.89 12.65 -9.88
CA SER A 127 2.58 13.58 -8.95
C SER A 127 1.72 13.87 -7.71
N ALA A 128 0.44 14.19 -7.90
CA ALA A 128 -0.50 14.43 -6.80
C ALA A 128 -0.68 13.19 -5.90
N PHE A 129 -0.68 12.00 -6.49
CA PHE A 129 -0.73 10.73 -5.75
C PHE A 129 0.52 10.52 -4.89
N VAL A 130 1.70 10.69 -5.46
CA VAL A 130 2.98 10.59 -4.73
C VAL A 130 3.04 11.60 -3.58
N GLU A 131 2.65 12.87 -3.82
CA GLU A 131 2.54 13.91 -2.79
C GLU A 131 1.59 13.49 -1.66
N SER A 132 0.48 12.82 -1.98
CA SER A 132 -0.50 12.35 -0.99
C SER A 132 0.02 11.20 -0.12
N CYS A 133 0.94 10.39 -0.64
CA CYS A 133 1.53 9.27 0.09
C CYS A 133 2.66 9.71 1.03
N ARG A 134 3.31 10.83 0.79
CA ARG A 134 4.55 11.26 1.46
C ARG A 134 4.30 12.21 2.62
N TYR A 135 5.09 12.06 3.66
CA TYR A 135 5.23 13.07 4.70
C TYR A 135 6.01 14.28 4.17
N LYS A 136 5.73 15.46 4.71
CA LYS A 136 6.39 16.72 4.32
C LYS A 136 7.92 16.69 4.47
N ILE A 137 8.43 15.88 5.40
CA ILE A 137 9.87 15.71 5.62
C ILE A 137 10.58 14.91 4.50
N ASN A 138 9.83 14.28 3.60
CA ASN A 138 10.40 13.56 2.45
C ASN A 138 10.50 14.54 1.27
N ASP A 139 11.68 15.02 1.00
CA ASP A 139 11.99 16.02 -0.02
C ASP A 139 12.42 15.42 -1.37
N LEU A 140 12.45 14.08 -1.50
CA LEU A 140 12.88 13.42 -2.73
C LEU A 140 12.01 13.84 -3.92
N GLY A 141 12.60 14.52 -4.89
CA GLY A 141 11.91 15.01 -6.10
C GLY A 141 11.14 16.32 -5.91
N VAL A 142 11.16 16.91 -4.70
CA VAL A 142 10.56 18.24 -4.46
C VAL A 142 11.36 19.30 -5.23
N GLY A 143 10.66 20.15 -5.99
CA GLY A 143 11.25 21.11 -6.92
C GLY A 143 11.66 20.52 -8.29
N TYR A 144 11.57 19.20 -8.44
CA TYR A 144 11.83 18.47 -9.70
C TYR A 144 10.57 17.74 -10.22
N GLY A 145 9.43 18.40 -10.16
CA GLY A 145 8.15 17.87 -10.62
C GLY A 145 7.20 17.48 -9.48
N LEU A 146 7.67 17.37 -8.25
CA LEU A 146 6.85 17.14 -7.07
C LEU A 146 6.78 18.36 -6.16
N LYS A 147 5.68 18.51 -5.44
CA LYS A 147 5.51 19.42 -4.32
C LYS A 147 5.73 18.68 -3.00
N ASP A 148 5.71 19.42 -1.89
CA ASP A 148 5.75 18.85 -0.55
C ASP A 148 4.69 17.77 -0.35
N GLY A 149 5.07 16.72 0.39
CA GLY A 149 4.15 15.69 0.81
C GLY A 149 3.02 16.23 1.70
N THR A 150 1.82 15.69 1.55
CA THR A 150 0.63 16.14 2.29
C THR A 150 0.16 15.14 3.35
N ARG A 151 0.82 13.98 3.48
CA ARG A 151 0.52 13.00 4.52
C ARG A 151 0.93 13.53 5.90
N GLY A 152 0.05 13.38 6.89
CA GLY A 152 0.34 13.76 8.28
C GLY A 152 0.36 15.27 8.53
N VAL A 153 -0.09 16.08 7.60
CA VAL A 153 -0.36 17.51 7.83
C VAL A 153 -1.79 17.61 8.33
N GLY A 154 -1.93 17.75 9.62
CA GLY A 154 -3.17 18.10 10.31
C GLY A 154 -3.10 19.51 10.81
#